data_c0da74278dc15a3c9125b130e360e7cd
#
_entry.id   c0da74278dc15a3c9125b130e360e7cd
#
_cell.length_a   1.000
_cell.length_b   1.000
_cell.length_c   1.000
_cell.angle_alpha   90.00
_cell.angle_beta   90.00
_cell.angle_gamma   90.00
#
_symmetry.space_group_name_H-M   'P 1'
#
loop_
_entity.id
_entity.type
_entity.pdbx_description
1 polymer ?
#
loop_
_entity_poly.entity_id
_entity_poly.type
_entity_poly.pdbx_seq_one_letter_code
_entity_poly.pdbx_strand_id
1 'polypeptide(L)' 'MDITTKFSIGDELFAIDKKTAKAVKFKVGRIFVHVPQKGTPKVEYFGEEASILDEPYKEDVCFATIDELIEQVKSGISI' A
#
# COMPACT_ATOMS: atom_id res chain seq x y z
N MET A 1 10.61 -16.22 -13.08
CA MET A 1 10.54 -15.64 -11.73
C MET A 1 9.09 -15.36 -11.37
N ASP A 2 8.62 -15.96 -10.30
CA ASP A 2 7.26 -15.74 -9.84
C ASP A 2 7.25 -14.55 -8.88
N ILE A 3 6.47 -13.53 -9.24
CA ILE A 3 6.30 -12.37 -8.39
C ILE A 3 4.92 -12.48 -7.75
N THR A 4 4.92 -12.60 -6.43
CA THR A 4 3.67 -12.71 -5.68
C THR A 4 3.38 -11.37 -5.01
N THR A 5 2.22 -10.79 -5.28
CA THR A 5 1.77 -9.60 -4.59
C THR A 5 0.88 -10.01 -3.42
N LYS A 6 0.95 -9.23 -2.35
CA LYS A 6 0.17 -9.50 -1.14
C LYS A 6 -1.31 -9.28 -1.36
N PHE A 7 -1.65 -8.33 -2.23
CA PHE A 7 -3.04 -7.97 -2.53
C PHE A 7 -3.27 -8.02 -4.03
N SER A 8 -4.54 -8.05 -4.42
CA SER A 8 -4.96 -8.16 -5.82
C SER A 8 -5.80 -6.97 -6.24
N ILE A 9 -5.92 -6.77 -7.56
CA ILE A 9 -6.80 -5.74 -8.09
C ILE A 9 -8.22 -6.01 -7.62
N GLY A 10 -8.90 -4.98 -7.12
CA GLY A 10 -10.24 -5.09 -6.58
C GLY A 10 -10.29 -5.24 -5.07
N ASP A 11 -9.15 -5.52 -4.43
CA ASP A 11 -9.10 -5.61 -2.97
C ASP A 11 -9.24 -4.22 -2.35
N GLU A 12 -9.95 -4.14 -1.22
CA GLU A 12 -10.03 -2.92 -0.45
C GLU A 12 -8.90 -2.90 0.57
N LEU A 13 -8.16 -1.80 0.59
CA LEU A 13 -7.01 -1.65 1.47
C LEU A 13 -7.11 -0.37 2.28
N PHE A 14 -6.40 -0.37 3.39
CA PHE A 14 -6.26 0.80 4.26
C PHE A 14 -4.80 1.23 4.29
N ALA A 15 -4.59 2.54 4.27
CA ALA A 15 -3.23 3.10 4.31
C ALA A 15 -3.27 4.47 4.99
N ILE A 16 -2.10 4.96 5.35
CA ILE A 16 -1.98 6.32 5.89
C ILE A 16 -1.56 7.25 4.76
N ASP A 17 -2.36 8.29 4.54
CA ASP A 17 -2.00 9.35 3.59
C ASP A 17 -0.93 10.23 4.23
N LYS A 18 0.24 10.28 3.60
CA LYS A 18 1.37 11.03 4.13
C LYS A 18 1.13 12.52 4.17
N LYS A 19 0.31 13.04 3.26
CA LYS A 19 0.04 14.48 3.18
C LYS A 19 -0.88 14.95 4.29
N THR A 20 -1.88 14.17 4.65
CA THR A 20 -2.88 14.54 5.65
C THR A 20 -2.70 13.80 6.95
N ALA A 21 -1.84 12.77 6.98
CA ALA A 21 -1.63 11.88 8.13
C ALA A 21 -2.92 11.19 8.57
N LYS A 22 -3.85 10.98 7.65
CA LYS A 22 -5.13 10.34 7.93
C LYS A 22 -5.19 8.96 7.32
N ALA A 23 -5.91 8.06 7.97
CA ALA A 23 -6.18 6.75 7.40
C ALA A 23 -7.14 6.90 6.22
N VAL A 24 -6.80 6.27 5.11
CA VAL A 24 -7.63 6.27 3.91
C VAL A 24 -7.95 4.84 3.52
N LYS A 25 -9.11 4.67 2.91
CA LYS A 25 -9.54 3.39 2.37
C LYS A 25 -9.58 3.52 0.85
N PHE A 26 -8.99 2.56 0.15
CA PHE A 26 -9.04 2.58 -1.30
C PHE A 26 -9.15 1.17 -1.85
N LYS A 27 -9.63 1.08 -3.07
CA LYS A 27 -9.74 -0.18 -3.79
C LYS A 27 -8.62 -0.23 -4.82
N VAL A 28 -7.91 -1.35 -4.88
CA VAL A 28 -6.75 -1.48 -5.76
C VAL A 28 -7.20 -1.47 -7.21
N GLY A 29 -6.74 -0.48 -7.97
CA GLY A 29 -7.00 -0.36 -9.39
C GLY A 29 -5.81 -0.72 -10.25
N ARG A 30 -4.61 -0.55 -9.74
CA ARG A 30 -3.37 -0.90 -10.44
C ARG A 30 -2.32 -1.39 -9.46
N ILE A 31 -1.50 -2.32 -9.92
CA ILE A 31 -0.39 -2.84 -9.14
C ILE A 31 0.88 -2.62 -9.95
N PHE A 32 1.85 -1.95 -9.35
CA PHE A 32 3.16 -1.75 -9.95
C PHE A 32 4.16 -2.62 -9.23
N VAL A 33 4.94 -3.37 -10.00
CA VAL A 33 6.01 -4.20 -9.46
C VAL A 33 7.32 -3.71 -10.05
N HIS A 34 8.20 -3.24 -9.19
CA HIS A 34 9.53 -2.80 -9.58
C HIS A 34 10.54 -3.87 -9.21
N VAL A 35 11.20 -4.43 -10.22
CA VAL A 35 12.20 -5.49 -10.03
C VAL A 35 13.58 -4.89 -10.24
N PRO A 36 14.34 -4.63 -9.16
CA PRO A 36 15.69 -4.09 -9.29
C PRO A 36 16.66 -5.20 -9.74
N GLN A 37 17.82 -4.80 -10.23
CA GLN A 37 18.87 -5.76 -10.58
C GLN A 37 19.33 -6.55 -9.37
N LYS A 38 19.37 -5.90 -8.23
CA LYS A 38 19.74 -6.53 -6.96
C LYS A 38 18.71 -6.17 -5.91
N GLY A 39 18.35 -7.13 -5.07
CA GLY A 39 17.41 -6.92 -3.98
C GLY A 39 16.06 -7.53 -4.27
N THR A 40 15.12 -7.25 -3.39
CA THR A 40 13.76 -7.79 -3.49
C THR A 40 12.87 -6.89 -4.35
N PRO A 41 11.90 -7.47 -5.08
CA PRO A 41 10.93 -6.67 -5.81
C PRO A 41 10.15 -5.74 -4.88
N LYS A 42 9.85 -4.56 -5.37
CA LYS A 42 9.02 -3.59 -4.65
C LYS A 42 7.65 -3.55 -5.29
N VAL A 43 6.62 -3.66 -4.47
CA VAL A 43 5.24 -3.66 -4.93
C VAL A 43 4.56 -2.40 -4.43
N GLU A 44 3.86 -1.73 -5.32
CA GLU A 44 3.13 -0.50 -5.02
C GLU A 44 1.72 -0.59 -5.58
N TYR A 45 0.76 0.01 -4.87
CA TYR A 45 -0.65 -0.05 -5.24
C TYR A 45 -1.21 1.34 -5.49
N PHE A 46 -2.02 1.44 -6.55
CA PHE A 46 -2.79 2.65 -6.85
C PHE A 46 -4.27 2.37 -6.65
N GLY A 47 -5.00 3.35 -6.13
CA GLY A 47 -6.45 3.26 -6.03
C GLY A 47 -7.11 3.34 -7.41
N GLU A 48 -8.33 2.84 -7.52
CA GLU A 48 -9.09 2.87 -8.78
C GLU A 48 -9.29 4.30 -9.28
N GLU A 49 -9.45 5.24 -8.36
CA GLU A 49 -9.71 6.64 -8.69
C GLU A 49 -8.43 7.48 -8.72
N ALA A 50 -7.27 6.85 -8.52
CA ALA A 50 -6.01 7.57 -8.51
C ALA A 50 -5.69 8.10 -9.90
N SER A 51 -5.32 9.38 -9.95
CA SER A 51 -4.85 9.98 -11.19
C SER A 51 -3.39 9.59 -11.41
N ILE A 52 -2.90 9.87 -12.62
CA ILE A 52 -1.51 9.58 -12.95
C ILE A 52 -0.54 10.39 -12.08
N LEU A 53 -1.01 11.48 -11.49
CA LEU A 53 -0.19 12.33 -10.63
C LEU A 53 -0.19 11.91 -9.16
N ASP A 54 -1.06 10.98 -8.80
CA ASP A 54 -1.12 10.51 -7.42
C ASP A 54 0.03 9.55 -7.14
N GLU A 55 0.52 9.61 -5.90
CA GLU A 55 1.58 8.71 -5.49
C GLU A 55 1.02 7.33 -5.11
N PRO A 56 1.75 6.27 -5.44
CA PRO A 56 1.31 4.93 -5.04
C PRO A 56 1.55 4.69 -3.55
N TYR A 57 0.84 3.71 -3.02
CA TYR A 57 1.06 3.23 -1.66
C TYR A 57 1.93 1.98 -1.71
N LYS A 58 3.02 1.97 -0.96
CA LYS A 58 3.91 0.81 -0.89
C LYS A 58 3.20 -0.34 -0.19
N GLU A 59 3.53 -1.56 -0.57
CA GLU A 59 2.89 -2.75 -0.02
C GLU A 59 3.00 -2.83 1.51
N ASP A 60 4.12 -2.40 2.06
CA ASP A 60 4.35 -2.46 3.51
C ASP A 60 3.54 -1.43 4.30
N VAL A 61 2.94 -0.44 3.65
CA VAL A 61 2.07 0.53 4.33
C VAL A 61 0.59 0.31 4.01
N CYS A 62 0.26 -0.78 3.33
CA CYS A 62 -1.11 -1.15 3.02
C CYS A 62 -1.57 -2.30 3.90
N PHE A 63 -2.80 -2.23 4.38
CA PHE A 63 -3.37 -3.22 5.29
C PHE A 63 -4.75 -3.64 4.83
N ALA A 64 -5.08 -4.91 5.05
CA ALA A 64 -6.37 -5.47 4.65
C ALA A 64 -7.50 -5.02 5.56
N THR A 65 -7.19 -4.66 6.81
CA THR A 65 -8.19 -4.21 7.78
C THR A 65 -7.71 -2.97 8.50
N ILE A 66 -8.67 -2.18 9.00
CA ILE A 66 -8.34 -0.98 9.76
C ILE A 66 -7.66 -1.36 11.09
N ASP A 67 -7.98 -2.52 11.64
CA ASP A 67 -7.36 -2.98 12.88
C ASP A 67 -5.86 -3.21 12.69
N GLU A 68 -5.46 -3.82 11.57
CA GLU A 68 -4.05 -4.01 11.26
C GLU A 68 -3.33 -2.67 11.10
N LEU A 69 -3.99 -1.70 10.48
CA LEU A 69 -3.44 -0.36 10.31
C LEU A 69 -3.21 0.29 11.67
N ILE A 70 -4.18 0.20 12.57
CA ILE A 70 -4.08 0.79 13.90
C ILE A 70 -2.95 0.13 14.68
N GLU A 71 -2.81 -1.17 14.61
CA GLU A 71 -1.71 -1.89 15.25
C GLU A 71 -0.35 -1.38 14.78
N GLN A 72 -0.20 -1.17 13.49
CA GLN A 72 1.05 -0.69 12.93
C GLN A 72 1.34 0.74 13.38
N VAL A 73 0.32 1.58 13.45
CA VAL A 73 0.48 2.96 13.92
C VAL A 73 0.91 2.97 15.38
N LYS A 74 0.30 2.13 16.21
CA LYS A 74 0.68 2.01 17.62
C LYS A 74 2.13 1.55 17.77
N SER A 75 2.56 0.57 16.97
CA SER A 75 3.94 0.09 16.99
C SER A 75 4.92 1.18 16.58
N GLY A 76 4.54 2.00 15.62
CA GLY A 76 5.39 3.08 15.14
C GLY A 76 5.48 4.26 16.09
N ILE A 77 4.55 4.37 17.03
CA ILE A 77 4.51 5.48 17.98
C ILE A 77 5.22 5.13 19.29
N SER A 78 5.61 3.90 19.47
CA SER A 78 6.32 3.51 20.69
C SER A 78 7.72 4.15 20.70
N ILE A 79 7.76 5.29 21.24
CA ILE A 79 8.97 6.07 21.34
C ILE A 79 9.62 5.81 22.70
#